data_16cd812c7dbbc34f36101e86d367b11a
#
_entry.id   16cd812c7dbbc34f36101e86d367b11a
#
_cell.length_a   1.000
_cell.length_b   1.000
_cell.length_c   1.000
_cell.angle_alpha   90.00
_cell.angle_beta   90.00
_cell.angle_gamma   90.00
#
_symmetry.space_group_name_H-M   'P 1'
#
loop_
_entity.id
_entity.type
_entity.pdbx_description
1 polymer ?
#
loop_
_entity_poly.entity_id
_entity_poly.type
_entity_poly.pdbx_seq_one_letter_code
_entity_poly.pdbx_strand_id
1 'polypeptide(L)'
;MSTTYQLLAIGPVPAELVGSAWGPFVVTATTFQEANGVLHQQPFDAVLMMLDEDELQELPLWPALSHAVLDAAVLVVTPQVSPLVAMRLLQAGVQDVLSPNEQDTLPRRVRLGIERKQLDRAARKAHATDLATGLPNHSQLLEHMTHLLALREREPAPMALVVLRIEGLATAASRLGPESANVLRRKVAVRLRANLRASDVVASVGHDVFAVLLAWVDAPGDVSGVVNKLVQQLQRPFTMAGGDMAVAVSAGVGHYPEHGKDAGALMRRAMGQATSSAAVGRAGFANRVERGPAAAANDEDPPGE
;
A
#
# COMPACT_ATOMS: atom_id res chain seq x y z
N MET A 1 13.69 31.44 0.88
CA MET A 1 14.48 30.23 1.17
C MET A 1 14.12 29.23 0.08
N SER A 2 15.10 28.78 -0.71
CA SER A 2 14.86 27.77 -1.74
C SER A 2 14.57 26.43 -1.06
N THR A 3 13.42 25.84 -1.30
CA THR A 3 13.04 24.52 -0.76
C THR A 3 13.93 23.48 -1.44
N THR A 4 14.66 22.70 -0.66
CA THR A 4 15.48 21.59 -1.15
C THR A 4 14.61 20.33 -1.22
N TYR A 5 14.67 19.61 -2.34
CA TYR A 5 13.87 18.41 -2.58
C TYR A 5 14.73 17.16 -2.39
N GLN A 6 14.21 16.21 -1.60
CA GLN A 6 14.87 14.92 -1.35
C GLN A 6 14.41 13.91 -2.41
N LEU A 7 15.36 13.40 -3.19
CA LEU A 7 15.10 12.41 -4.24
C LEU A 7 15.76 11.08 -3.91
N LEU A 8 15.06 9.99 -4.10
CA LEU A 8 15.63 8.65 -4.17
C LEU A 8 15.80 8.26 -5.64
N ALA A 9 17.02 7.96 -6.06
CA ALA A 9 17.31 7.40 -7.37
C ALA A 9 17.58 5.91 -7.23
N ILE A 10 16.75 5.10 -7.86
CA ILE A 10 16.91 3.64 -7.97
C ILE A 10 17.57 3.38 -9.32
N GLY A 11 18.83 2.94 -9.28
CA GLY A 11 19.71 2.85 -10.44
C GLY A 11 20.68 4.02 -10.56
N PRO A 12 21.24 4.29 -11.75
CA PRO A 12 22.22 5.36 -11.97
C PRO A 12 21.59 6.74 -11.74
N VAL A 13 22.34 7.63 -11.10
CA VAL A 13 21.90 9.03 -10.89
C VAL A 13 22.08 9.83 -12.16
N PRO A 14 21.02 10.38 -12.77
CA PRO A 14 21.15 11.24 -13.94
C PRO A 14 21.90 12.53 -13.63
N ALA A 15 22.91 12.84 -14.45
CA ALA A 15 23.75 14.03 -14.27
C ALA A 15 22.94 15.35 -14.36
N GLU A 16 21.84 15.34 -15.10
CA GLU A 16 20.94 16.46 -15.35
C GLU A 16 20.25 16.98 -14.09
N LEU A 17 20.16 16.15 -13.04
CA LEU A 17 19.59 16.56 -11.75
C LEU A 17 20.55 17.45 -10.95
N VAL A 18 21.87 17.28 -11.17
CA VAL A 18 22.90 18.01 -10.43
C VAL A 18 22.96 19.46 -10.92
N GLY A 19 22.79 20.42 -10.01
CA GLY A 19 22.85 21.85 -10.35
C GLY A 19 21.71 22.37 -11.23
N SER A 20 20.65 21.59 -11.42
CA SER A 20 19.51 21.97 -12.23
C SER A 20 18.78 23.20 -11.70
N ALA A 21 18.36 24.10 -12.59
CA ALA A 21 17.51 25.25 -12.26
C ALA A 21 16.12 24.85 -11.71
N TRP A 22 15.69 23.59 -11.90
CA TRP A 22 14.46 23.04 -11.36
C TRP A 22 14.57 22.53 -9.92
N GLY A 23 15.82 22.43 -9.38
CA GLY A 23 16.11 22.05 -8.00
C GLY A 23 16.09 23.22 -7.01
N PRO A 24 16.84 23.15 -5.91
CA PRO A 24 17.90 22.15 -5.66
C PRO A 24 17.38 20.77 -5.28
N PHE A 25 18.00 19.74 -5.84
CA PHE A 25 17.74 18.34 -5.53
C PHE A 25 18.90 17.74 -4.71
N VAL A 26 18.57 17.04 -3.62
CA VAL A 26 19.50 16.17 -2.89
C VAL A 26 19.14 14.74 -3.25
N VAL A 27 20.05 14.06 -3.93
CA VAL A 27 19.80 12.73 -4.49
C VAL A 27 20.49 11.66 -3.65
N THR A 28 19.70 10.71 -3.15
CA THR A 28 20.19 9.47 -2.54
C THR A 28 20.11 8.36 -3.58
N ALA A 29 21.24 7.72 -3.90
CA ALA A 29 21.26 6.59 -4.84
C ALA A 29 21.11 5.27 -4.11
N THR A 30 20.40 4.32 -4.76
CA THR A 30 20.22 2.96 -4.23
C THR A 30 19.99 1.97 -5.39
N THR A 31 20.03 0.68 -5.09
CA THR A 31 19.62 -0.38 -6.02
C THR A 31 18.14 -0.71 -5.86
N PHE A 32 17.54 -1.38 -6.84
CA PHE A 32 16.14 -1.82 -6.78
C PHE A 32 15.88 -2.72 -5.55
N GLN A 33 16.85 -3.59 -5.22
CA GLN A 33 16.76 -4.53 -4.10
C GLN A 33 16.82 -3.83 -2.73
N GLU A 34 17.66 -2.79 -2.60
CA GLU A 34 17.87 -2.07 -1.33
C GLU A 34 16.87 -0.94 -1.11
N ALA A 35 16.20 -0.49 -2.16
CA ALA A 35 15.33 0.68 -2.14
C ALA A 35 14.20 0.59 -1.10
N ASN A 36 13.69 -0.62 -0.84
CA ASN A 36 12.69 -0.85 0.19
C ASN A 36 13.21 -0.42 1.58
N GLY A 37 14.45 -0.80 1.93
CA GLY A 37 15.08 -0.40 3.19
C GLY A 37 15.26 1.11 3.32
N VAL A 38 15.70 1.76 2.24
CA VAL A 38 15.95 3.22 2.22
C VAL A 38 14.64 4.02 2.36
N LEU A 39 13.57 3.59 1.67
CA LEU A 39 12.23 4.21 1.76
C LEU A 39 11.64 4.18 3.17
N HIS A 40 12.04 3.20 4.00
CA HIS A 40 11.57 3.10 5.38
C HIS A 40 12.35 4.01 6.35
N GLN A 41 13.57 4.40 5.99
CA GLN A 41 14.45 5.17 6.89
C GLN A 41 14.14 6.66 6.85
N GLN A 42 13.83 7.21 5.67
CA GLN A 42 13.59 8.64 5.50
C GLN A 42 12.53 8.93 4.43
N PRO A 43 11.83 10.07 4.52
CA PRO A 43 10.89 10.50 3.50
C PRO A 43 11.62 11.08 2.28
N PHE A 44 11.02 10.90 1.11
CA PHE A 44 11.47 11.50 -0.15
C PHE A 44 10.33 12.28 -0.80
N ASP A 45 10.67 13.38 -1.51
CA ASP A 45 9.72 14.15 -2.31
C ASP A 45 9.44 13.46 -3.65
N ALA A 46 10.46 12.80 -4.21
CA ALA A 46 10.31 11.99 -5.41
C ALA A 46 11.18 10.72 -5.37
N VAL A 47 10.71 9.70 -6.07
CA VAL A 47 11.45 8.46 -6.35
C VAL A 47 11.59 8.34 -7.86
N LEU A 48 12.81 8.31 -8.33
CA LEU A 48 13.16 8.10 -9.72
C LEU A 48 13.68 6.69 -9.89
N MET A 49 13.05 5.91 -10.76
CA MET A 49 13.42 4.54 -11.05
C MET A 49 13.96 4.43 -12.46
N MET A 50 15.22 4.06 -12.58
CA MET A 50 15.87 3.75 -13.87
C MET A 50 15.85 2.25 -14.03
N LEU A 51 14.80 1.71 -14.69
CA LEU A 51 14.51 0.28 -14.72
C LEU A 51 14.83 -0.31 -16.09
N ASP A 52 15.46 -1.49 -16.07
CA ASP A 52 15.56 -2.35 -17.23
C ASP A 52 14.25 -3.12 -17.48
N GLU A 53 14.27 -4.06 -18.42
CA GLU A 53 13.08 -4.81 -18.83
C GLU A 53 12.60 -5.77 -17.75
N ASP A 54 13.52 -6.43 -17.06
CA ASP A 54 13.21 -7.43 -16.03
C ASP A 54 12.66 -6.73 -14.77
N GLU A 55 13.34 -5.69 -14.31
CA GLU A 55 12.90 -4.87 -13.17
C GLU A 55 11.53 -4.20 -13.44
N LEU A 56 11.28 -3.79 -14.69
CA LEU A 56 10.00 -3.22 -15.09
C LEU A 56 8.85 -4.22 -14.97
N GLN A 57 9.10 -5.50 -15.26
CA GLN A 57 8.09 -6.56 -15.09
C GLN A 57 7.81 -6.85 -13.63
N GLU A 58 8.81 -6.77 -12.78
CA GLU A 58 8.70 -6.97 -11.34
C GLU A 58 8.04 -5.79 -10.61
N LEU A 59 8.15 -4.57 -11.13
CA LEU A 59 7.71 -3.35 -10.46
C LEU A 59 6.26 -3.39 -9.95
N PRO A 60 5.25 -3.90 -10.69
CA PRO A 60 3.87 -3.95 -10.17
C PRO A 60 3.70 -4.91 -8.99
N LEU A 61 4.62 -5.83 -8.80
CA LEU A 61 4.66 -6.77 -7.69
C LEU A 61 5.56 -6.28 -6.54
N TRP A 62 6.33 -5.22 -6.78
CA TRP A 62 7.24 -4.67 -5.79
C TRP A 62 6.49 -4.03 -4.63
N PRO A 63 6.60 -4.58 -3.40
CA PRO A 63 5.80 -4.13 -2.26
C PRO A 63 6.03 -2.66 -1.89
N ALA A 64 7.25 -2.15 -2.10
CA ALA A 64 7.59 -0.77 -1.77
C ALA A 64 6.96 0.27 -2.72
N LEU A 65 6.43 -0.14 -3.88
CA LEU A 65 5.74 0.79 -4.79
C LEU A 65 4.54 1.43 -4.11
N SER A 66 3.70 0.64 -3.44
CA SER A 66 2.53 1.16 -2.69
C SER A 66 2.94 2.18 -1.63
N HIS A 67 4.09 1.98 -0.99
CA HIS A 67 4.65 2.93 -0.03
C HIS A 67 5.16 4.20 -0.73
N ALA A 68 5.97 4.05 -1.77
CA ALA A 68 6.54 5.18 -2.48
C ALA A 68 5.46 6.11 -3.06
N VAL A 69 4.42 5.54 -3.70
CA VAL A 69 3.33 6.31 -4.32
C VAL A 69 2.41 7.01 -3.33
N LEU A 70 2.44 6.67 -2.04
CA LEU A 70 1.65 7.41 -1.04
C LEU A 70 2.14 8.84 -0.86
N ASP A 71 3.44 8.98 -0.69
CA ASP A 71 4.05 10.21 -0.21
C ASP A 71 5.02 10.88 -1.19
N ALA A 72 5.60 10.14 -2.12
CA ALA A 72 6.54 10.64 -3.11
C ALA A 72 5.95 10.69 -4.52
N ALA A 73 6.50 11.57 -5.35
CA ALA A 73 6.27 11.52 -6.78
C ALA A 73 7.12 10.39 -7.38
N VAL A 74 6.49 9.34 -7.92
CA VAL A 74 7.21 8.22 -8.53
C VAL A 74 7.29 8.41 -10.04
N LEU A 75 8.51 8.45 -10.58
CA LEU A 75 8.79 8.52 -12.02
C LEU A 75 9.59 7.29 -12.44
N VAL A 76 9.24 6.73 -13.57
CA VAL A 76 9.94 5.56 -14.15
C VAL A 76 10.58 5.96 -15.46
N VAL A 77 11.86 5.64 -15.63
CA VAL A 77 12.59 5.75 -16.89
C VAL A 77 12.91 4.34 -17.37
N THR A 78 12.45 3.99 -18.57
CA THR A 78 12.62 2.64 -19.13
C THR A 78 12.73 2.69 -20.65
N PRO A 79 13.53 1.79 -21.28
CA PRO A 79 13.59 1.69 -22.73
C PRO A 79 12.28 1.26 -23.38
N GLN A 80 11.42 0.57 -22.65
CA GLN A 80 10.17 -0.02 -23.16
C GLN A 80 8.94 0.82 -22.81
N VAL A 81 8.87 2.03 -23.33
CA VAL A 81 7.67 2.86 -23.21
C VAL A 81 6.66 2.48 -24.26
N SER A 82 5.63 1.74 -23.89
CA SER A 82 4.44 1.51 -24.72
C SER A 82 3.20 2.06 -24.02
N PRO A 83 2.11 2.38 -24.75
CA PRO A 83 0.87 2.85 -24.11
C PRO A 83 0.33 1.89 -23.05
N LEU A 84 0.45 0.58 -23.30
CA LEU A 84 -0.01 -0.44 -22.34
C LEU A 84 0.81 -0.42 -21.04
N VAL A 85 2.14 -0.36 -21.15
CA VAL A 85 3.05 -0.27 -20.00
C VAL A 85 2.81 1.02 -19.23
N ALA A 86 2.76 2.16 -19.93
CA ALA A 86 2.52 3.45 -19.32
C ALA A 86 1.20 3.48 -18.54
N MET A 87 0.10 3.03 -19.15
CA MET A 87 -1.22 2.99 -18.48
C MET A 87 -1.23 2.07 -17.26
N ARG A 88 -0.56 0.92 -17.34
CA ARG A 88 -0.44 0.00 -16.20
C ARG A 88 0.31 0.62 -15.03
N LEU A 89 1.43 1.31 -15.30
CA LEU A 89 2.22 1.99 -14.28
C LEU A 89 1.48 3.18 -13.67
N LEU A 90 0.78 3.97 -14.49
CA LEU A 90 -0.06 5.07 -14.00
C LEU A 90 -1.18 4.55 -13.09
N GLN A 91 -1.82 3.44 -13.43
CA GLN A 91 -2.82 2.78 -12.56
C GLN A 91 -2.22 2.28 -11.24
N ALA A 92 -0.94 1.90 -11.24
CA ALA A 92 -0.21 1.54 -10.02
C ALA A 92 0.22 2.76 -9.18
N GLY A 93 -0.02 4.00 -9.65
CA GLY A 93 0.27 5.23 -8.94
C GLY A 93 1.57 5.93 -9.35
N VAL A 94 2.30 5.38 -10.34
CA VAL A 94 3.44 6.07 -10.97
C VAL A 94 2.92 7.34 -11.64
N GLN A 95 3.61 8.47 -11.49
CA GLN A 95 3.13 9.76 -12.00
C GLN A 95 3.60 10.08 -13.41
N ASP A 96 4.73 9.53 -13.81
CA ASP A 96 5.25 9.73 -15.16
C ASP A 96 6.13 8.55 -15.60
N VAL A 97 6.11 8.26 -16.89
CA VAL A 97 6.93 7.20 -17.52
C VAL A 97 7.67 7.81 -18.69
N LEU A 98 8.98 7.73 -18.67
CA LEU A 98 9.86 8.37 -19.63
C LEU A 98 10.74 7.34 -20.37
N SER A 99 11.08 7.69 -21.61
CA SER A 99 12.14 7.03 -22.35
C SER A 99 13.53 7.58 -21.92
N PRO A 100 14.61 6.79 -21.98
CA PRO A 100 15.97 7.29 -21.76
C PRO A 100 16.35 8.47 -22.65
N ASN A 101 15.75 8.62 -23.80
CA ASN A 101 15.99 9.74 -24.73
C ASN A 101 15.38 11.08 -24.25
N GLU A 102 14.60 11.08 -23.16
CA GLU A 102 13.97 12.26 -22.58
C GLU A 102 14.66 12.76 -21.28
N GLN A 103 15.88 12.28 -21.01
CA GLN A 103 16.60 12.57 -19.76
C GLN A 103 16.90 14.05 -19.57
N ASP A 104 17.10 14.81 -20.64
CA ASP A 104 17.28 16.27 -20.62
C ASP A 104 16.04 17.00 -20.04
N THR A 105 14.85 16.41 -20.15
CA THR A 105 13.59 16.96 -19.57
C THR A 105 13.37 16.50 -18.14
N LEU A 106 14.16 15.55 -17.65
CA LEU A 106 13.94 14.86 -16.37
C LEU A 106 13.87 15.79 -15.16
N PRO A 107 14.76 16.79 -14.96
CA PRO A 107 14.68 17.67 -13.80
C PRO A 107 13.35 18.44 -13.75
N ARG A 108 12.86 18.89 -14.91
CA ARG A 108 11.56 19.54 -15.02
C ARG A 108 10.42 18.59 -14.68
N ARG A 109 10.48 17.35 -15.19
CA ARG A 109 9.44 16.33 -14.95
C ARG A 109 9.37 15.93 -13.48
N VAL A 110 10.53 15.73 -12.85
CA VAL A 110 10.63 15.47 -11.40
C VAL A 110 9.99 16.62 -10.61
N ARG A 111 10.36 17.87 -10.90
CA ARG A 111 9.78 19.03 -10.21
C ARG A 111 8.27 19.11 -10.39
N LEU A 112 7.77 18.98 -11.60
CA LEU A 112 6.33 18.99 -11.87
C LEU A 112 5.62 17.80 -11.21
N GLY A 113 6.27 16.64 -11.13
CA GLY A 113 5.78 15.48 -10.41
C GLY A 113 5.61 15.76 -8.91
N ILE A 114 6.61 16.39 -8.28
CA ILE A 114 6.57 16.81 -6.88
C ILE A 114 5.41 17.79 -6.64
N GLU A 115 5.27 18.81 -7.48
CA GLU A 115 4.19 19.81 -7.35
C GLU A 115 2.79 19.17 -7.50
N ARG A 116 2.62 18.29 -8.49
CA ARG A 116 1.36 17.53 -8.66
C ARG A 116 1.07 16.69 -7.43
N LYS A 117 2.09 16.02 -6.88
CA LYS A 117 1.93 15.21 -5.68
C LYS A 117 1.52 16.05 -4.47
N GLN A 118 2.08 17.25 -4.31
CA GLN A 118 1.71 18.18 -3.25
C GLN A 118 0.26 18.65 -3.41
N LEU A 119 -0.18 18.97 -4.64
CA LEU A 119 -1.58 19.32 -4.93
C LEU A 119 -2.53 18.16 -4.65
N ASP A 120 -2.17 16.93 -5.04
CA ASP A 120 -2.94 15.74 -4.72
C ASP A 120 -3.08 15.51 -3.21
N ARG A 121 -2.01 15.75 -2.46
CA ARG A 121 -2.04 15.68 -0.99
C ARG A 121 -2.96 16.74 -0.39
N ALA A 122 -2.89 17.97 -0.89
CA ALA A 122 -3.77 19.05 -0.45
C ALA A 122 -5.24 18.74 -0.75
N ALA A 123 -5.53 18.21 -1.95
CA ALA A 123 -6.87 17.78 -2.33
C ALA A 123 -7.38 16.61 -1.47
N ARG A 124 -6.53 15.61 -1.20
CA ARG A 124 -6.88 14.50 -0.29
C ARG A 124 -7.11 14.96 1.15
N LYS A 125 -6.34 15.95 1.61
CA LYS A 125 -6.56 16.56 2.93
C LYS A 125 -7.89 17.31 3.00
N ALA A 126 -8.29 18.00 1.92
CA ALA A 126 -9.60 18.65 1.82
C ALA A 126 -10.77 17.63 1.83
N HIS A 127 -10.51 16.39 1.36
CA HIS A 127 -11.46 15.28 1.40
C HIS A 127 -11.01 14.27 2.46
N ALA A 128 -11.48 14.44 3.70
CA ALA A 128 -11.07 13.61 4.85
C ALA A 128 -11.31 12.09 4.70
N THR A 129 -12.02 11.66 3.64
CA THR A 129 -12.41 10.28 3.41
C THR A 129 -11.92 9.75 2.07
N ASP A 130 -11.65 8.45 2.03
CA ASP A 130 -11.44 7.70 0.80
C ASP A 130 -12.80 7.44 0.13
N LEU A 131 -12.98 7.97 -1.07
CA LEU A 131 -14.28 7.93 -1.79
C LEU A 131 -14.73 6.51 -2.14
N ALA A 132 -13.79 5.56 -2.32
CA ALA A 132 -14.15 4.19 -2.66
C ALA A 132 -14.68 3.40 -1.46
N THR A 133 -14.18 3.65 -0.26
CA THR A 133 -14.51 2.88 0.95
C THR A 133 -15.32 3.64 1.99
N GLY A 134 -15.32 4.98 1.92
CA GLY A 134 -15.91 5.86 2.94
C GLY A 134 -15.12 5.89 4.26
N LEU A 135 -13.94 5.27 4.31
CA LEU A 135 -13.06 5.30 5.47
C LEU A 135 -12.25 6.61 5.52
N PRO A 136 -11.77 7.01 6.70
CA PRO A 136 -10.72 8.01 6.80
C PRO A 136 -9.59 7.70 5.82
N ASN A 137 -9.10 8.73 5.15
CA ASN A 137 -7.93 8.60 4.27
C ASN A 137 -6.62 8.69 5.07
N HIS A 138 -5.49 8.58 4.37
CA HIS A 138 -4.16 8.67 4.98
C HIS A 138 -3.95 9.96 5.78
N SER A 139 -4.35 11.11 5.22
CA SER A 139 -4.17 12.41 5.89
C SER A 139 -5.00 12.52 7.16
N GLN A 140 -6.26 12.09 7.11
CA GLN A 140 -7.14 12.08 8.28
C GLN A 140 -6.65 11.13 9.37
N LEU A 141 -6.11 9.97 8.99
CA LEU A 141 -5.52 9.04 9.95
C LEU A 141 -4.31 9.67 10.67
N LEU A 142 -3.39 10.29 9.92
CA LEU A 142 -2.21 10.94 10.51
C LEU A 142 -2.60 12.10 11.44
N GLU A 143 -3.59 12.89 11.07
CA GLU A 143 -4.11 13.97 11.92
C GLU A 143 -4.69 13.41 13.21
N HIS A 144 -5.52 12.37 13.12
CA HIS A 144 -6.09 11.69 14.28
C HIS A 144 -5.01 11.09 15.19
N MET A 145 -3.99 10.43 14.60
CA MET A 145 -2.85 9.91 15.35
C MET A 145 -2.08 11.02 16.06
N THR A 146 -1.85 12.15 15.39
CA THR A 146 -1.13 13.30 16.00
C THR A 146 -1.86 13.81 17.25
N HIS A 147 -3.19 13.91 17.20
CA HIS A 147 -3.99 14.32 18.35
C HIS A 147 -3.92 13.29 19.48
N LEU A 148 -4.02 12.00 19.18
CA LEU A 148 -3.89 10.94 20.19
C LEU A 148 -2.50 10.90 20.81
N LEU A 149 -1.45 11.06 20.03
CA LEU A 149 -0.07 11.07 20.52
C LEU A 149 0.17 12.24 21.48
N ALA A 150 -0.38 13.43 21.18
CA ALA A 150 -0.31 14.58 22.09
C ALA A 150 -1.03 14.31 23.44
N LEU A 151 -2.11 13.52 23.43
CA LEU A 151 -2.77 13.05 24.64
C LEU A 151 -1.89 12.03 25.40
N ARG A 152 -1.21 11.14 24.69
CA ARG A 152 -0.32 10.11 25.27
C ARG A 152 0.94 10.68 25.91
N GLU A 153 1.37 11.88 25.53
CA GLU A 153 2.45 12.59 26.23
C GLU A 153 2.02 13.03 27.65
N ARG A 154 0.72 13.30 27.84
CA ARG A 154 0.16 13.70 29.15
C ARG A 154 -0.30 12.51 29.99
N GLU A 155 -0.93 11.55 29.32
CA GLU A 155 -1.45 10.32 29.91
C GLU A 155 -0.86 9.12 29.16
N PRO A 156 0.33 8.64 29.57
CA PRO A 156 1.01 7.56 28.89
C PRO A 156 0.17 6.28 28.87
N ALA A 157 -0.14 5.81 27.68
CA ALA A 157 -0.77 4.52 27.46
C ALA A 157 -0.31 3.93 26.12
N PRO A 158 -0.12 2.62 26.05
CA PRO A 158 0.28 1.96 24.81
C PRO A 158 -0.78 2.12 23.73
N MET A 159 -0.34 2.35 22.50
CA MET A 159 -1.16 2.29 21.29
C MET A 159 -0.38 1.62 20.16
N ALA A 160 -1.07 1.14 19.16
CA ALA A 160 -0.42 0.52 18.00
C ALA A 160 -1.10 0.91 16.69
N LEU A 161 -0.29 1.06 15.66
CA LEU A 161 -0.75 1.18 14.29
C LEU A 161 -0.47 -0.14 13.57
N VAL A 162 -1.52 -0.77 13.05
CA VAL A 162 -1.42 -1.96 12.22
C VAL A 162 -1.64 -1.55 10.77
N VAL A 163 -0.72 -1.86 9.89
CA VAL A 163 -0.88 -1.69 8.44
C VAL A 163 -1.09 -3.06 7.80
N LEU A 164 -2.09 -3.14 6.92
CA LEU A 164 -2.49 -4.34 6.21
C LEU A 164 -2.44 -4.05 4.70
N ARG A 165 -1.61 -4.78 3.97
CA ARG A 165 -1.55 -4.72 2.51
C ARG A 165 -2.32 -5.91 1.94
N ILE A 166 -3.19 -5.64 0.97
CA ILE A 166 -4.14 -6.60 0.41
C ILE A 166 -3.74 -6.95 -1.02
N GLU A 167 -3.34 -8.18 -1.26
CA GLU A 167 -3.09 -8.71 -2.59
C GLU A 167 -4.36 -9.34 -3.17
N GLY A 168 -4.60 -9.14 -4.47
CA GLY A 168 -5.77 -9.66 -5.18
C GLY A 168 -6.65 -8.59 -5.80
N LEU A 169 -6.48 -7.30 -5.44
CA LEU A 169 -7.25 -6.19 -6.03
C LEU A 169 -7.01 -6.05 -7.53
N ALA A 170 -5.76 -6.18 -7.97
CA ALA A 170 -5.41 -6.16 -9.39
C ALA A 170 -6.03 -7.35 -10.15
N THR A 171 -6.10 -8.52 -9.53
CA THR A 171 -6.77 -9.70 -10.09
C THR A 171 -8.28 -9.49 -10.22
N ALA A 172 -8.91 -8.86 -9.23
CA ALA A 172 -10.33 -8.49 -9.31
C ALA A 172 -10.57 -7.51 -10.46
N ALA A 173 -9.76 -6.45 -10.56
CA ALA A 173 -9.87 -5.46 -11.62
C ALA A 173 -9.67 -6.04 -13.02
N SER A 174 -8.66 -6.92 -13.21
CA SER A 174 -8.35 -7.51 -14.51
C SER A 174 -9.41 -8.51 -15.00
N ARG A 175 -10.09 -9.22 -14.09
CA ARG A 175 -11.08 -10.24 -14.43
C ARG A 175 -12.53 -9.75 -14.46
N LEU A 176 -12.87 -8.80 -13.60
CA LEU A 176 -14.26 -8.33 -13.42
C LEU A 176 -14.42 -6.85 -13.75
N GLY A 177 -13.37 -6.19 -14.23
CA GLY A 177 -13.36 -4.77 -14.53
C GLY A 177 -12.92 -3.89 -13.34
N PRO A 178 -12.51 -2.64 -13.60
CA PRO A 178 -11.86 -1.78 -12.60
C PRO A 178 -12.75 -1.46 -11.38
N GLU A 179 -14.06 -1.38 -11.53
CA GLU A 179 -14.97 -1.12 -10.40
C GLU A 179 -15.02 -2.29 -9.40
N SER A 180 -14.69 -3.51 -9.83
CA SER A 180 -14.66 -4.66 -8.93
C SER A 180 -13.58 -4.56 -7.85
N ALA A 181 -12.46 -3.89 -8.13
CA ALA A 181 -11.45 -3.59 -7.11
C ALA A 181 -12.03 -2.68 -6.03
N ASN A 182 -12.82 -1.65 -6.38
CA ASN A 182 -13.50 -0.78 -5.43
C ASN A 182 -14.55 -1.54 -4.60
N VAL A 183 -15.29 -2.45 -5.24
CA VAL A 183 -16.23 -3.33 -4.53
C VAL A 183 -15.49 -4.20 -3.51
N LEU A 184 -14.36 -4.79 -3.88
CA LEU A 184 -13.54 -5.59 -2.98
C LEU A 184 -12.98 -4.73 -1.83
N ARG A 185 -12.47 -3.53 -2.12
CA ARG A 185 -12.00 -2.57 -1.09
C ARG A 185 -13.11 -2.24 -0.07
N ARG A 186 -14.34 -1.97 -0.53
CA ARG A 186 -15.49 -1.74 0.37
C ARG A 186 -15.77 -2.95 1.27
N LYS A 187 -15.72 -4.15 0.71
CA LYS A 187 -15.93 -5.40 1.48
C LYS A 187 -14.82 -5.63 2.50
N VAL A 188 -13.56 -5.35 2.15
CA VAL A 188 -12.43 -5.36 3.09
C VAL A 188 -12.66 -4.36 4.22
N ALA A 189 -13.02 -3.12 3.91
CA ALA A 189 -13.30 -2.07 4.88
C ALA A 189 -14.38 -2.47 5.89
N VAL A 190 -15.50 -3.00 5.41
CA VAL A 190 -16.60 -3.50 6.25
C VAL A 190 -16.13 -4.63 7.15
N ARG A 191 -15.38 -5.60 6.59
CA ARG A 191 -14.89 -6.76 7.35
C ARG A 191 -13.87 -6.37 8.43
N LEU A 192 -13.01 -5.39 8.16
CA LEU A 192 -12.10 -4.84 9.16
C LEU A 192 -12.87 -4.19 10.31
N ARG A 193 -13.81 -3.28 9.99
CA ARG A 193 -14.61 -2.58 11.01
C ARG A 193 -15.40 -3.52 11.92
N ALA A 194 -15.99 -4.58 11.36
CA ALA A 194 -16.79 -5.54 12.11
C ALA A 194 -16.02 -6.30 13.19
N ASN A 195 -14.69 -6.25 13.17
CA ASN A 195 -13.84 -7.00 14.10
C ASN A 195 -13.10 -6.12 15.11
N LEU A 196 -13.41 -4.82 15.17
CA LEU A 196 -12.71 -3.82 15.96
C LEU A 196 -13.65 -3.13 16.94
N ARG A 197 -13.06 -2.54 17.97
CA ARG A 197 -13.79 -1.74 18.97
C ARG A 197 -14.21 -0.39 18.37
N ALA A 198 -15.19 0.27 18.99
CA ALA A 198 -15.62 1.61 18.56
C ALA A 198 -14.50 2.67 18.68
N SER A 199 -13.56 2.46 19.60
CA SER A 199 -12.38 3.32 19.82
C SER A 199 -11.30 3.16 18.75
N ASP A 200 -11.33 2.06 18.00
CA ASP A 200 -10.31 1.77 16.98
C ASP A 200 -10.70 2.43 15.65
N VAL A 201 -9.71 2.94 14.95
CA VAL A 201 -9.91 3.62 13.67
C VAL A 201 -9.41 2.76 12.53
N VAL A 202 -10.29 2.51 11.56
CA VAL A 202 -9.92 1.88 10.28
C VAL A 202 -9.78 2.98 9.23
N ALA A 203 -8.71 2.99 8.50
CA ALA A 203 -8.44 3.93 7.42
C ALA A 203 -8.04 3.21 6.13
N SER A 204 -8.35 3.81 4.99
CA SER A 204 -7.83 3.42 3.68
C SER A 204 -6.69 4.37 3.31
N VAL A 205 -5.46 3.88 3.44
CA VAL A 205 -4.27 4.74 3.31
C VAL A 205 -3.60 4.60 1.94
N GLY A 206 -4.05 3.66 1.13
CA GLY A 206 -3.58 3.45 -0.24
C GLY A 206 -4.60 2.65 -1.05
N HIS A 207 -4.25 2.32 -2.30
CA HIS A 207 -5.14 1.55 -3.17
C HIS A 207 -5.36 0.13 -2.62
N ASP A 208 -4.30 -0.50 -2.16
CA ASP A 208 -4.26 -1.86 -1.62
C ASP A 208 -3.89 -1.88 -0.12
N VAL A 209 -3.82 -0.72 0.54
CA VAL A 209 -3.32 -0.58 1.90
C VAL A 209 -4.39 -0.02 2.81
N PHE A 210 -4.63 -0.74 3.90
CA PHE A 210 -5.48 -0.31 5.01
C PHE A 210 -4.65 -0.16 6.27
N ALA A 211 -5.09 0.73 7.15
CA ALA A 211 -4.48 0.90 8.46
C ALA A 211 -5.54 0.78 9.56
N VAL A 212 -5.15 0.20 10.67
CA VAL A 212 -5.97 0.08 11.87
C VAL A 212 -5.21 0.70 13.03
N LEU A 213 -5.73 1.77 13.57
CA LEU A 213 -5.21 2.40 14.77
C LEU A 213 -5.91 1.80 15.99
N LEU A 214 -5.15 1.08 16.78
CA LEU A 214 -5.55 0.58 18.10
C LEU A 214 -5.24 1.67 19.12
N ALA A 215 -6.24 2.48 19.45
CA ALA A 215 -6.07 3.64 20.31
C ALA A 215 -5.69 3.28 21.74
N TRP A 216 -6.04 2.07 22.16
CA TRP A 216 -5.74 1.53 23.47
C TRP A 216 -5.33 0.06 23.38
N VAL A 217 -4.19 -0.27 23.96
CA VAL A 217 -3.64 -1.64 24.02
C VAL A 217 -3.27 -1.94 25.47
N ASP A 218 -3.78 -3.01 26.04
CA ASP A 218 -3.51 -3.36 27.44
C ASP A 218 -2.07 -3.88 27.61
N ALA A 219 -1.61 -4.71 26.67
CA ALA A 219 -0.23 -5.19 26.61
C ALA A 219 0.28 -5.26 25.17
N PRO A 220 1.58 -5.03 24.90
CA PRO A 220 2.14 -5.12 23.54
C PRO A 220 1.86 -6.45 22.84
N GLY A 221 1.78 -7.55 23.60
CA GLY A 221 1.46 -8.89 23.08
C GLY A 221 0.05 -9.03 22.52
N ASP A 222 -0.90 -8.23 22.99
CA ASP A 222 -2.30 -8.27 22.55
C ASP A 222 -2.47 -7.83 21.09
N VAL A 223 -1.57 -6.94 20.63
CA VAL A 223 -1.58 -6.48 19.24
C VAL A 223 -1.41 -7.63 18.26
N SER A 224 -0.53 -8.59 18.58
CA SER A 224 -0.32 -9.79 17.74
C SER A 224 -1.59 -10.62 17.61
N GLY A 225 -2.36 -10.74 18.68
CA GLY A 225 -3.66 -11.43 18.67
C GLY A 225 -4.66 -10.72 17.77
N VAL A 226 -4.73 -9.38 17.84
CA VAL A 226 -5.59 -8.57 16.97
C VAL A 226 -5.17 -8.70 15.50
N VAL A 227 -3.88 -8.58 15.19
CA VAL A 227 -3.35 -8.73 13.83
C VAL A 227 -3.70 -10.10 13.26
N ASN A 228 -3.45 -11.18 14.00
CA ASN A 228 -3.76 -12.53 13.57
C ASN A 228 -5.27 -12.71 13.29
N LYS A 229 -6.11 -12.17 14.16
CA LYS A 229 -7.58 -12.19 13.96
C LYS A 229 -7.98 -11.43 12.69
N LEU A 230 -7.43 -10.24 12.45
CA LEU A 230 -7.73 -9.44 11.26
C LEU A 230 -7.28 -10.17 9.99
N VAL A 231 -6.05 -10.71 9.97
CA VAL A 231 -5.53 -11.48 8.82
C VAL A 231 -6.41 -12.70 8.55
N GLN A 232 -6.75 -13.50 9.55
CA GLN A 232 -7.63 -14.67 9.40
C GLN A 232 -9.00 -14.29 8.86
N GLN A 233 -9.57 -13.18 9.32
CA GLN A 233 -10.88 -12.72 8.84
C GLN A 233 -10.79 -12.28 7.36
N LEU A 234 -9.71 -11.59 6.97
CA LEU A 234 -9.52 -11.14 5.60
C LEU A 234 -9.25 -12.30 4.63
N GLN A 235 -8.64 -13.39 5.08
CA GLN A 235 -8.40 -14.59 4.27
C GLN A 235 -9.68 -15.35 3.91
N ARG A 236 -10.79 -15.13 4.63
CA ARG A 236 -12.09 -15.71 4.25
C ARG A 236 -12.53 -15.12 2.91
N PRO A 237 -12.99 -15.95 1.97
CA PRO A 237 -13.40 -15.47 0.65
C PRO A 237 -14.42 -14.33 0.71
N PHE A 238 -14.36 -13.46 -0.28
CA PHE A 238 -15.30 -12.37 -0.51
C PHE A 238 -16.20 -12.74 -1.68
N THR A 239 -17.49 -12.77 -1.47
CA THR A 239 -18.45 -13.01 -2.55
C THR A 239 -18.47 -11.81 -3.49
N MET A 240 -18.13 -12.02 -4.76
CA MET A 240 -18.10 -11.05 -5.84
C MET A 240 -19.09 -11.48 -6.94
N ALA A 241 -19.40 -10.59 -7.88
CA ALA A 241 -20.32 -10.90 -8.99
C ALA A 241 -19.82 -12.07 -9.88
N GLY A 242 -18.51 -12.33 -9.93
CA GLY A 242 -17.89 -13.41 -10.70
C GLY A 242 -17.56 -14.67 -9.89
N GLY A 243 -18.00 -14.78 -8.63
CA GLY A 243 -17.70 -15.88 -7.70
C GLY A 243 -16.90 -15.42 -6.48
N ASP A 244 -16.53 -16.38 -5.64
CA ASP A 244 -15.79 -16.09 -4.42
C ASP A 244 -14.34 -15.73 -4.70
N MET A 245 -13.90 -14.59 -4.17
CA MET A 245 -12.54 -14.06 -4.30
C MET A 245 -11.79 -14.13 -2.97
N ALA A 246 -10.65 -14.79 -2.95
CA ALA A 246 -9.72 -14.78 -1.83
C ALA A 246 -8.65 -13.71 -2.03
N VAL A 247 -8.14 -13.20 -0.92
CA VAL A 247 -7.03 -12.24 -0.89
C VAL A 247 -5.88 -12.77 -0.03
N ALA A 248 -4.65 -12.39 -0.38
CA ALA A 248 -3.53 -12.57 0.52
C ALA A 248 -3.25 -11.25 1.25
N VAL A 249 -2.74 -11.34 2.47
CA VAL A 249 -2.57 -10.20 3.36
C VAL A 249 -1.17 -10.22 3.97
N SER A 250 -0.45 -9.14 3.85
CA SER A 250 0.73 -8.87 4.67
C SER A 250 0.42 -7.81 5.70
N ALA A 251 1.03 -7.92 6.88
CA ALA A 251 0.78 -7.03 8.01
C ALA A 251 2.07 -6.50 8.60
N GLY A 252 2.01 -5.27 9.11
CA GLY A 252 3.08 -4.68 9.87
C GLY A 252 2.55 -3.81 11.01
N VAL A 253 3.36 -3.63 12.04
CA VAL A 253 2.93 -2.96 13.28
C VAL A 253 3.95 -1.90 13.71
N GLY A 254 3.45 -0.73 14.05
CA GLY A 254 4.16 0.33 14.75
C GLY A 254 3.62 0.48 16.18
N HIS A 255 4.45 0.20 17.19
CA HIS A 255 4.10 0.34 18.60
C HIS A 255 4.53 1.70 19.14
N TYR A 256 3.65 2.42 19.84
CA TYR A 256 3.99 3.57 20.62
C TYR A 256 4.23 3.16 22.09
N PRO A 257 5.29 3.64 22.74
CA PRO A 257 6.31 4.59 22.23
C PRO A 257 7.53 3.93 21.59
N GLU A 258 7.59 2.60 21.51
CA GLU A 258 8.77 1.79 21.15
C GLU A 258 9.32 2.13 19.76
N HIS A 259 8.44 2.28 18.76
CA HIS A 259 8.83 2.53 17.36
C HIS A 259 8.77 4.01 16.96
N GLY A 260 8.56 4.91 17.92
CA GLY A 260 8.55 6.35 17.71
C GLY A 260 7.44 7.06 18.47
N LYS A 261 7.53 8.40 18.53
CA LYS A 261 6.60 9.27 19.22
C LYS A 261 5.78 10.16 18.28
N ASP A 262 5.98 10.05 16.98
CA ASP A 262 5.22 10.78 15.96
C ASP A 262 4.47 9.84 15.03
N ALA A 263 3.39 10.34 14.44
CA ALA A 263 2.51 9.57 13.57
C ALA A 263 3.23 9.04 12.32
N GLY A 264 4.15 9.83 11.77
CA GLY A 264 4.93 9.45 10.59
C GLY A 264 5.91 8.31 10.87
N ALA A 265 6.58 8.32 12.04
CA ALA A 265 7.49 7.25 12.44
C ALA A 265 6.74 5.91 12.61
N LEU A 266 5.59 5.93 13.30
CA LEU A 266 4.76 4.74 13.46
C LEU A 266 4.23 4.22 12.13
N MET A 267 3.81 5.13 11.22
CA MET A 267 3.35 4.77 9.89
C MET A 267 4.49 4.14 9.05
N ARG A 268 5.66 4.77 9.01
CA ARG A 268 6.82 4.22 8.29
C ARG A 268 7.20 2.84 8.81
N ARG A 269 7.26 2.66 10.13
CA ARG A 269 7.58 1.37 10.76
C ARG A 269 6.59 0.28 10.37
N ALA A 270 5.28 0.55 10.53
CA ALA A 270 4.24 -0.41 10.21
C ALA A 270 4.19 -0.73 8.71
N MET A 271 4.30 0.29 7.85
CA MET A 271 4.32 0.12 6.41
C MET A 271 5.54 -0.70 5.97
N GLY A 272 6.71 -0.39 6.53
CA GLY A 272 7.93 -1.09 6.23
C GLY A 272 7.86 -2.58 6.55
N GLN A 273 7.33 -2.92 7.69
CA GLN A 273 7.13 -4.30 8.06
C GLN A 273 6.09 -4.99 7.17
N ALA A 274 4.97 -4.31 6.81
CA ALA A 274 3.95 -4.88 5.94
C ALA A 274 4.48 -5.15 4.51
N THR A 275 5.39 -4.31 4.00
CA THR A 275 5.97 -4.48 2.67
C THR A 275 7.10 -5.52 2.62
N SER A 276 7.82 -5.73 3.73
CA SER A 276 8.88 -6.74 3.81
C SER A 276 8.38 -8.12 4.26
N SER A 277 7.17 -8.21 4.81
CA SER A 277 6.56 -9.47 5.25
C SER A 277 5.93 -10.21 4.07
N ALA A 278 6.10 -11.53 4.02
CA ALA A 278 5.38 -12.36 3.05
C ALA A 278 3.87 -12.28 3.30
N ALA A 279 3.10 -12.13 2.23
CA ALA A 279 1.65 -12.14 2.33
C ALA A 279 1.15 -13.55 2.68
N VAL A 280 0.22 -13.64 3.62
CA VAL A 280 -0.38 -14.90 4.07
C VAL A 280 -1.73 -15.07 3.40
N GLY A 281 -1.97 -16.23 2.84
CA GLY A 281 -3.17 -16.56 2.09
C GLY A 281 -2.90 -16.74 0.59
N ARG A 282 -3.96 -16.99 -0.17
CA ARG A 282 -3.91 -17.18 -1.62
C ARG A 282 -4.80 -16.14 -2.29
N ALA A 283 -4.21 -15.24 -3.06
CA ALA A 283 -4.97 -14.27 -3.83
C ALA A 283 -5.54 -14.91 -5.11
N GLY A 284 -6.81 -14.70 -5.39
CA GLY A 284 -7.46 -15.16 -6.62
C GLY A 284 -8.87 -15.68 -6.43
N PHE A 285 -9.53 -16.04 -7.54
CA PHE A 285 -10.84 -16.66 -7.49
C PHE A 285 -10.72 -18.11 -7.01
N ALA A 286 -11.62 -18.52 -6.12
CA ALA A 286 -11.75 -19.91 -5.73
C ALA A 286 -12.18 -20.74 -6.95
N ASN A 287 -11.34 -21.69 -7.36
CA ASN A 287 -11.71 -22.64 -8.40
C ASN A 287 -12.86 -23.49 -7.89
N ARG A 288 -14.00 -23.49 -8.60
CA ARG A 288 -15.12 -24.40 -8.36
C ARG A 288 -14.76 -25.90 -8.45
N VAL A 289 -13.58 -26.21 -8.99
CA VAL A 289 -13.12 -27.58 -9.27
C VAL A 289 -12.66 -28.34 -8.02
N GLU A 290 -12.41 -27.68 -6.90
CA GLU A 290 -11.97 -28.35 -5.66
C GLU A 290 -13.12 -28.84 -4.74
N ARG A 291 -14.37 -28.61 -5.08
CA ARG A 291 -15.49 -29.36 -4.51
C ARG A 291 -15.70 -30.59 -5.38
N GLY A 292 -14.95 -31.64 -5.11
CA GLY A 292 -15.27 -32.97 -5.65
C GLY A 292 -16.73 -33.29 -5.39
N PRO A 293 -17.40 -34.05 -6.27
CA PRO A 293 -18.78 -34.47 -6.03
C PRO A 293 -18.78 -35.22 -4.70
N ALA A 294 -19.69 -34.82 -3.81
CA ALA A 294 -20.02 -35.64 -2.65
C ALA A 294 -20.27 -37.05 -3.15
N ALA A 295 -19.52 -38.01 -2.62
CA ALA A 295 -19.77 -39.42 -2.91
C ALA A 295 -21.25 -39.69 -2.67
N ALA A 296 -21.95 -39.99 -3.74
CA ALA A 296 -23.28 -40.56 -3.64
C ALA A 296 -23.13 -41.88 -2.87
N ALA A 297 -23.68 -41.93 -1.69
CA ALA A 297 -23.86 -43.17 -0.96
C ALA A 297 -24.75 -44.07 -1.83
N ASN A 298 -24.15 -45.10 -2.42
CA ASN A 298 -24.90 -46.21 -2.98
C ASN A 298 -25.44 -47.00 -1.80
N ASP A 299 -26.71 -46.77 -1.47
CA ASP A 299 -27.52 -47.77 -0.80
C ASP A 299 -27.92 -48.80 -1.87
N GLU A 300 -27.08 -49.79 -2.06
CA GLU A 300 -27.51 -51.05 -2.67
C GLU A 300 -28.09 -51.93 -1.57
N ASP A 301 -29.41 -52.05 -1.53
CA ASP A 301 -30.14 -53.09 -0.82
C ASP A 301 -29.76 -54.47 -1.40
N PRO A 302 -29.41 -55.47 -0.56
CA PRO A 302 -29.21 -56.83 -1.05
C PRO A 302 -30.56 -57.47 -1.37
N PRO A 303 -30.64 -58.34 -2.43
CA PRO A 303 -31.89 -59.02 -2.77
C PRO A 303 -32.20 -60.10 -1.73
N GLY A 304 -33.41 -60.04 -1.24
CA GLY A 304 -33.94 -61.03 -0.35
C GLY A 304 -34.15 -62.42 -1.02
N GLU A 305 -33.85 -63.42 -0.28
CA GLU A 305 -34.55 -64.71 -0.32
C GLU A 305 -35.51 -64.84 0.85
#